data_c5712bfbe1317552568090de45674814
#
_entry.id   c5712bfbe1317552568090de45674814
#
_cell.length_a   1.000
_cell.length_b   1.000
_cell.length_c   1.000
_cell.angle_alpha   90.00
_cell.angle_beta   90.00
_cell.angle_gamma   90.00
#
_symmetry.space_group_name_H-M   'P 1'
#
loop_
_entity.id
_entity.type
_entity.pdbx_description
1 polymer ?
#
loop_
_entity_poly.entity_id
_entity_poly.type
_entity_poly.pdbx_seq_one_letter_code
_entity_poly.pdbx_strand_id
1 'polypeptide(L)'
;PLFEDEITPEPFLIISGDHDFKQLQKFPNVKQWAPAQKKWVKLPEPAEHYLMEHIITGDKGDGIPNMLSDDDVFINGQRQKPIRKALLAEWKVMKPEEFVTSEIADGWSRNRTLIDLSKTPEDIKESIIHSYTSQTNKAKEHLYDYFVEHKMNQMMENIEDF
;
A
#
# COMPACT_ATOMS: atom_id res chain seq x y z
N PRO A 1 -2.97 -42.13 3.10
CA PRO A 1 -2.96 -40.84 2.47
C PRO A 1 -3.19 -39.80 3.56
N LEU A 2 -2.08 -39.19 3.95
CA LEU A 2 -2.09 -38.08 4.90
C LEU A 2 -2.69 -36.89 4.16
N PHE A 3 -3.79 -36.37 4.64
CA PHE A 3 -4.32 -35.09 4.24
C PHE A 3 -3.26 -34.05 4.64
N GLU A 4 -2.53 -33.51 3.70
CA GLU A 4 -1.82 -32.26 3.88
C GLU A 4 -2.94 -31.21 4.09
N ASP A 5 -3.10 -30.74 5.34
CA ASP A 5 -3.94 -29.60 5.64
C ASP A 5 -3.39 -28.42 4.83
N GLU A 6 -4.09 -28.05 3.75
CA GLU A 6 -3.84 -26.77 3.07
C GLU A 6 -4.08 -25.68 4.11
N ILE A 7 -3.01 -25.13 4.64
CA ILE A 7 -3.07 -23.97 5.54
C ILE A 7 -3.63 -22.83 4.70
N THR A 8 -4.94 -22.63 4.80
CA THR A 8 -5.55 -21.44 4.20
C THR A 8 -4.98 -20.21 4.90
N PRO A 9 -4.36 -19.27 4.16
CA PRO A 9 -3.77 -18.10 4.78
C PRO A 9 -4.85 -17.29 5.51
N GLU A 10 -4.49 -16.79 6.70
CA GLU A 10 -5.37 -15.95 7.51
C GLU A 10 -5.92 -14.77 6.69
N PRO A 11 -7.23 -14.49 6.73
CA PRO A 11 -7.80 -13.36 6.01
C PRO A 11 -7.38 -12.01 6.64
N PHE A 12 -6.91 -11.08 5.82
CA PHE A 12 -6.53 -9.73 6.23
C PHE A 12 -7.48 -8.68 5.66
N LEU A 13 -7.96 -7.79 6.53
CA LEU A 13 -8.74 -6.63 6.17
C LEU A 13 -7.96 -5.35 6.46
N ILE A 14 -7.62 -4.62 5.40
CA ILE A 14 -7.01 -3.30 5.47
C ILE A 14 -8.13 -2.25 5.50
N ILE A 15 -8.22 -1.46 6.58
CA ILE A 15 -9.19 -0.37 6.71
C ILE A 15 -8.47 0.95 6.39
N SER A 16 -8.34 1.25 5.12
CA SER A 16 -7.68 2.46 4.61
C SER A 16 -8.13 2.78 3.19
N GLY A 17 -8.24 4.09 2.89
CA GLY A 17 -8.43 4.59 1.52
C GLY A 17 -7.13 4.80 0.76
N ASP A 18 -5.99 4.56 1.39
CA ASP A 18 -4.68 4.78 0.82
C ASP A 18 -4.44 3.87 -0.39
N HIS A 19 -3.88 4.48 -1.42
CA HIS A 19 -3.64 3.82 -2.70
C HIS A 19 -2.47 2.86 -2.68
N ASP A 20 -1.49 3.06 -1.81
CA ASP A 20 -0.32 2.21 -1.71
C ASP A 20 -0.65 0.79 -1.28
N PHE A 21 -1.68 0.63 -0.43
CA PHE A 21 -2.14 -0.69 -0.01
C PHE A 21 -2.76 -1.53 -1.13
N LYS A 22 -3.12 -0.94 -2.28
CA LYS A 22 -3.67 -1.69 -3.42
C LYS A 22 -2.72 -2.77 -3.93
N GLN A 23 -1.40 -2.53 -3.86
CA GLN A 23 -0.39 -3.53 -4.24
C GLN A 23 -0.43 -4.80 -3.39
N LEU A 24 -0.99 -4.74 -2.16
CA LEU A 24 -1.14 -5.90 -1.29
C LEU A 24 -2.29 -6.81 -1.71
N GLN A 25 -3.18 -6.35 -2.60
CA GLN A 25 -4.25 -7.20 -3.17
C GLN A 25 -3.72 -8.28 -4.14
N LYS A 26 -2.40 -8.35 -4.36
CA LYS A 26 -1.75 -9.52 -4.98
C LYS A 26 -1.91 -10.79 -4.14
N PHE A 27 -2.15 -10.65 -2.84
CA PHE A 27 -2.43 -11.77 -1.94
C PHE A 27 -3.94 -12.02 -1.90
N PRO A 28 -4.41 -13.24 -2.20
CA PRO A 28 -5.84 -13.56 -2.33
C PRO A 28 -6.63 -13.42 -1.02
N ASN A 29 -5.94 -13.48 0.13
CA ASN A 29 -6.50 -13.34 1.46
C ASN A 29 -6.56 -11.88 1.94
N VAL A 30 -6.09 -10.91 1.16
CA VAL A 30 -6.10 -9.48 1.51
C VAL A 30 -7.27 -8.77 0.86
N LYS A 31 -8.03 -8.00 1.66
CA LYS A 31 -9.08 -7.10 1.20
C LYS A 31 -8.87 -5.70 1.77
N GLN A 32 -9.32 -4.68 1.05
CA GLN A 32 -9.19 -3.30 1.47
C GLN A 32 -10.56 -2.61 1.48
N TRP A 33 -10.88 -1.96 2.59
CA TRP A 33 -12.07 -1.13 2.76
C TRP A 33 -11.68 0.33 2.95
N ALA A 34 -12.25 1.23 2.15
CA ALA A 34 -12.05 2.67 2.25
C ALA A 34 -13.17 3.31 3.08
N PRO A 35 -12.96 3.63 4.38
CA PRO A 35 -14.03 4.07 5.27
C PRO A 35 -14.62 5.42 4.88
N ALA A 36 -13.81 6.38 4.42
CA ALA A 36 -14.29 7.69 3.98
C ALA A 36 -15.23 7.61 2.78
N GLN A 37 -14.98 6.68 1.85
CA GLN A 37 -15.81 6.44 0.67
C GLN A 37 -16.89 5.37 0.91
N LYS A 38 -16.88 4.70 2.07
CA LYS A 38 -17.76 3.60 2.44
C LYS A 38 -17.85 2.50 1.37
N LYS A 39 -16.70 2.09 0.82
CA LYS A 39 -16.64 1.10 -0.27
C LYS A 39 -15.42 0.20 -0.21
N TRP A 40 -15.56 -0.99 -0.81
CA TRP A 40 -14.45 -1.88 -1.09
C TRP A 40 -13.56 -1.28 -2.17
N VAL A 41 -12.25 -1.29 -1.93
CA VAL A 41 -11.26 -0.93 -2.94
C VAL A 41 -11.03 -2.14 -3.82
N LYS A 42 -11.38 -2.01 -5.11
CA LYS A 42 -11.19 -3.05 -6.12
C LYS A 42 -10.22 -2.56 -7.18
N LEU A 43 -9.32 -3.45 -7.61
CA LEU A 43 -8.47 -3.19 -8.75
C LEU A 43 -9.18 -3.64 -10.03
N PRO A 44 -9.18 -2.84 -11.11
CA PRO A 44 -9.69 -3.25 -12.42
C PRO A 44 -8.72 -4.18 -13.16
N GLU A 45 -7.51 -4.33 -12.66
CA GLU A 45 -6.39 -5.05 -13.25
C GLU A 45 -5.55 -5.76 -12.17
N PRO A 46 -4.61 -6.66 -12.53
CA PRO A 46 -3.71 -7.29 -11.57
C PRO A 46 -2.94 -6.27 -10.73
N ALA A 47 -2.72 -6.58 -9.45
CA ALA A 47 -2.04 -5.69 -8.51
C ALA A 47 -0.59 -5.36 -8.96
N GLU A 48 0.05 -6.29 -9.66
CA GLU A 48 1.38 -6.10 -10.24
C GLU A 48 1.38 -5.01 -11.33
N HIS A 49 0.36 -4.97 -12.19
CA HIS A 49 0.22 -3.93 -13.21
C HIS A 49 -0.05 -2.56 -12.57
N TYR A 50 -0.87 -2.54 -11.53
CA TYR A 50 -1.10 -1.33 -10.74
C TYR A 50 0.21 -0.80 -10.12
N LEU A 51 0.98 -1.68 -9.46
CA LEU A 51 2.26 -1.32 -8.86
C LEU A 51 3.25 -0.81 -9.91
N MET A 52 3.34 -1.50 -11.06
CA MET A 52 4.19 -1.10 -12.17
C MET A 52 3.84 0.30 -12.68
N GLU A 53 2.54 0.56 -12.91
CA GLU A 53 2.06 1.87 -13.33
C GLU A 53 2.41 2.94 -12.30
N HIS A 54 2.23 2.65 -11.00
CA HIS A 54 2.53 3.57 -9.91
C HIS A 54 4.04 3.91 -9.84
N ILE A 55 4.91 2.91 -9.97
CA ILE A 55 6.38 3.14 -10.03
C ILE A 55 6.74 4.01 -11.24
N ILE A 56 6.17 3.75 -12.42
CA ILE A 56 6.45 4.52 -13.63
C ILE A 56 5.97 5.97 -13.51
N THR A 57 4.76 6.18 -13.00
CA THR A 57 4.14 7.52 -12.92
C THR A 57 4.55 8.33 -11.71
N GLY A 58 5.09 7.69 -10.68
CA GLY A 58 5.34 8.30 -9.38
C GLY A 58 4.06 8.63 -8.62
N ASP A 59 4.20 9.25 -7.46
CA ASP A 59 3.11 9.78 -6.65
C ASP A 59 3.32 11.27 -6.38
N LYS A 60 2.52 12.10 -7.04
CA LYS A 60 2.62 13.54 -6.88
C LYS A 60 2.17 14.00 -5.48
N GLY A 61 1.27 13.26 -4.84
CA GLY A 61 0.79 13.55 -3.48
C GLY A 61 1.91 13.45 -2.46
N ASP A 62 2.78 12.46 -2.64
CA ASP A 62 3.93 12.19 -1.78
C ASP A 62 5.22 12.87 -2.28
N GLY A 63 5.14 13.67 -3.34
CA GLY A 63 6.26 14.39 -3.90
C GLY A 63 7.20 13.51 -4.75
N ILE A 64 6.75 12.34 -5.17
CA ILE A 64 7.54 11.40 -5.98
C ILE A 64 7.26 11.66 -7.46
N PRO A 65 8.22 12.21 -8.24
CA PRO A 65 8.01 12.44 -9.65
C PRO A 65 8.02 11.13 -10.45
N ASN A 66 7.49 11.19 -11.68
CA ASN A 66 7.57 10.03 -12.57
C ASN A 66 9.03 9.67 -12.89
N MET A 67 9.28 8.43 -13.28
CA MET A 67 10.64 7.90 -13.46
C MET A 67 11.47 8.59 -14.55
N LEU A 68 10.84 9.37 -15.45
CA LEU A 68 11.56 10.13 -16.49
C LEU A 68 12.01 11.50 -16.01
N SER A 69 11.52 11.96 -14.86
CA SER A 69 11.73 13.31 -14.35
C SER A 69 12.80 13.32 -13.27
N ASP A 70 13.49 14.46 -13.17
CA ASP A 70 14.54 14.68 -12.19
C ASP A 70 13.94 14.75 -10.77
N ASP A 71 14.73 14.44 -9.75
CA ASP A 71 14.30 14.28 -8.35
C ASP A 71 13.74 15.56 -7.76
N ASP A 72 14.23 16.70 -8.19
CA ASP A 72 13.93 18.04 -7.69
C ASP A 72 12.86 18.79 -8.52
N VAL A 73 12.25 18.11 -9.51
CA VAL A 73 11.32 18.73 -10.46
C VAL A 73 10.17 19.49 -9.77
N PHE A 74 9.65 18.98 -8.65
CA PHE A 74 8.60 19.64 -7.88
C PHE A 74 9.12 20.78 -7.01
N ILE A 75 10.32 20.63 -6.44
CA ILE A 75 10.99 21.66 -5.63
C ILE A 75 11.27 22.89 -6.48
N ASN A 76 11.72 22.69 -7.72
CA ASN A 76 12.03 23.74 -8.67
C ASN A 76 10.80 24.28 -9.42
N GLY A 77 9.58 23.81 -9.09
CA GLY A 77 8.34 24.23 -9.75
C GLY A 77 8.28 23.90 -11.24
N GLN A 78 9.07 22.92 -11.69
CA GLN A 78 9.15 22.51 -13.07
C GLN A 78 8.03 21.50 -13.41
N ARG A 79 7.79 21.33 -14.72
CA ARG A 79 6.86 20.30 -15.20
C ARG A 79 7.59 18.99 -15.39
N GLN A 80 6.96 17.89 -14.97
CA GLN A 80 7.46 16.55 -15.24
C GLN A 80 7.57 16.27 -16.75
N LYS A 81 8.54 15.45 -17.12
CA LYS A 81 8.64 14.90 -18.48
C LYS A 81 7.38 14.06 -18.77
N PRO A 82 6.68 14.26 -19.91
CA PRO A 82 5.43 13.57 -20.17
C PRO A 82 5.65 12.10 -20.51
N ILE A 83 4.79 11.22 -19.96
CA ILE A 83 4.72 9.82 -20.36
C ILE A 83 3.48 9.66 -21.24
N ARG A 84 3.68 9.17 -22.48
CA ARG A 84 2.57 8.90 -23.41
C ARG A 84 1.74 7.71 -22.91
N LYS A 85 0.42 7.82 -22.97
CA LYS A 85 -0.49 6.75 -22.51
C LYS A 85 -0.23 5.38 -23.16
N ALA A 86 0.09 5.37 -24.46
CA ALA A 86 0.43 4.12 -25.16
C ALA A 86 1.68 3.47 -24.60
N LEU A 87 2.72 4.28 -24.31
CA LEU A 87 3.98 3.83 -23.75
C LEU A 87 3.80 3.31 -22.32
N LEU A 88 3.00 3.99 -21.50
CA LEU A 88 2.66 3.55 -20.15
C LEU A 88 1.93 2.19 -20.19
N ALA A 89 0.95 2.04 -21.10
CA ALA A 89 0.21 0.80 -21.26
C ALA A 89 1.10 -0.38 -21.70
N GLU A 90 2.14 -0.11 -22.48
CA GLU A 90 3.14 -1.08 -22.89
C GLU A 90 4.06 -1.45 -21.70
N TRP A 91 4.68 -0.46 -21.08
CA TRP A 91 5.66 -0.69 -20.00
C TRP A 91 5.08 -1.37 -18.78
N LYS A 92 3.81 -1.10 -18.41
CA LYS A 92 3.20 -1.68 -17.22
C LYS A 92 3.00 -3.20 -17.27
N VAL A 93 3.06 -3.80 -18.45
CA VAL A 93 2.95 -5.25 -18.65
C VAL A 93 4.26 -5.91 -19.02
N MET A 94 5.32 -5.12 -19.26
CA MET A 94 6.66 -5.60 -19.57
C MET A 94 7.46 -5.86 -18.29
N LYS A 95 8.53 -6.65 -18.42
CA LYS A 95 9.51 -6.76 -17.34
C LYS A 95 10.40 -5.52 -17.32
N PRO A 96 10.84 -5.05 -16.14
CA PRO A 96 11.69 -3.86 -16.05
C PRO A 96 12.95 -3.94 -16.94
N GLU A 97 13.56 -5.11 -17.05
CA GLU A 97 14.76 -5.36 -17.84
C GLU A 97 14.57 -5.10 -19.33
N GLU A 98 13.32 -5.07 -19.81
CA GLU A 98 12.98 -4.88 -21.22
C GLU A 98 12.87 -3.40 -21.61
N PHE A 99 12.60 -2.51 -20.66
CA PHE A 99 12.39 -1.08 -20.95
C PHE A 99 13.24 -0.11 -20.13
N VAL A 100 13.78 -0.53 -18.97
CA VAL A 100 14.61 0.35 -18.13
C VAL A 100 16.00 0.46 -18.73
N THR A 101 16.26 1.57 -19.41
CA THR A 101 17.60 1.93 -19.92
C THR A 101 18.42 2.65 -18.86
N SER A 102 19.73 2.82 -19.10
CA SER A 102 20.62 3.57 -18.21
C SER A 102 20.17 5.01 -17.97
N GLU A 103 19.46 5.62 -18.93
CA GLU A 103 18.99 7.00 -18.84
C GLU A 103 17.83 7.20 -17.83
N ILE A 104 17.06 6.13 -17.59
CA ILE A 104 15.89 6.17 -16.71
C ILE A 104 16.05 5.28 -15.46
N ALA A 105 17.19 4.62 -15.32
CA ALA A 105 17.47 3.68 -14.25
C ALA A 105 17.40 4.33 -12.85
N ASP A 106 17.89 5.55 -12.71
CA ASP A 106 17.88 6.26 -11.42
C ASP A 106 16.47 6.60 -10.99
N GLY A 107 15.66 7.17 -11.88
CA GLY A 107 14.25 7.47 -11.61
C GLY A 107 13.42 6.21 -11.33
N TRP A 108 13.68 5.13 -12.05
CA TRP A 108 13.09 3.82 -11.79
C TRP A 108 13.47 3.31 -10.39
N SER A 109 14.75 3.32 -10.06
CA SER A 109 15.26 2.83 -8.77
C SER A 109 14.72 3.63 -7.60
N ARG A 110 14.70 4.98 -7.72
CA ARG A 110 14.09 5.89 -6.75
C ARG A 110 12.63 5.52 -6.50
N ASN A 111 11.82 5.49 -7.55
CA ASN A 111 10.38 5.26 -7.43
C ASN A 111 10.09 3.85 -6.90
N ARG A 112 10.82 2.84 -7.36
CA ARG A 112 10.68 1.48 -6.85
C ARG A 112 11.01 1.39 -5.36
N THR A 113 12.03 2.10 -4.90
CA THR A 113 12.43 2.10 -3.48
C THR A 113 11.38 2.77 -2.61
N LEU A 114 10.74 3.83 -3.09
CA LEU A 114 9.78 4.63 -2.32
C LEU A 114 8.35 4.08 -2.38
N ILE A 115 7.96 3.42 -3.48
CA ILE A 115 6.57 3.01 -3.74
C ILE A 115 6.35 1.51 -3.49
N ASP A 116 7.33 0.64 -3.82
CA ASP A 116 7.18 -0.80 -3.68
C ASP A 116 7.34 -1.22 -2.22
N LEU A 117 6.25 -1.56 -1.54
CA LEU A 117 6.25 -2.01 -0.14
C LEU A 117 7.13 -3.24 0.11
N SER A 118 7.49 -4.02 -0.93
CA SER A 118 8.45 -5.10 -0.79
C SER A 118 9.87 -4.60 -0.47
N LYS A 119 10.15 -3.32 -0.74
CA LYS A 119 11.42 -2.63 -0.49
C LYS A 119 11.52 -1.97 0.89
N THR A 120 10.45 -2.06 1.69
CA THR A 120 10.51 -1.60 3.09
C THR A 120 11.73 -2.18 3.79
N PRO A 121 12.54 -1.36 4.49
CA PRO A 121 13.70 -1.82 5.25
C PRO A 121 13.34 -2.91 6.26
N GLU A 122 14.26 -3.83 6.52
CA GLU A 122 13.99 -5.03 7.34
C GLU A 122 13.67 -4.67 8.79
N ASP A 123 14.37 -3.70 9.37
CA ASP A 123 14.12 -3.19 10.73
C ASP A 123 12.69 -2.63 10.89
N ILE A 124 12.17 -1.98 9.84
CA ILE A 124 10.78 -1.50 9.83
C ILE A 124 9.81 -2.67 9.73
N LYS A 125 10.08 -3.67 8.87
CA LYS A 125 9.24 -4.88 8.78
C LYS A 125 9.17 -5.63 10.10
N GLU A 126 10.31 -5.83 10.77
CA GLU A 126 10.38 -6.46 12.09
C GLU A 126 9.57 -5.67 13.11
N SER A 127 9.67 -4.34 13.12
CA SER A 127 8.88 -3.47 13.99
C SER A 127 7.37 -3.60 13.74
N ILE A 128 6.94 -3.68 12.49
CA ILE A 128 5.54 -3.89 12.11
C ILE A 128 5.05 -5.24 12.63
N ILE A 129 5.80 -6.31 12.39
CA ILE A 129 5.45 -7.67 12.84
C ILE A 129 5.37 -7.71 14.37
N HIS A 130 6.35 -7.12 15.05
CA HIS A 130 6.36 -7.05 16.51
C HIS A 130 5.13 -6.29 17.05
N SER A 131 4.81 -5.14 16.44
CA SER A 131 3.63 -4.36 16.82
C SER A 131 2.33 -5.13 16.62
N TYR A 132 2.21 -5.85 15.50
CA TYR A 132 1.05 -6.68 15.19
C TYR A 132 0.91 -7.81 16.24
N THR A 133 1.97 -8.60 16.44
CA THR A 133 1.94 -9.75 17.34
C THR A 133 1.74 -9.35 18.81
N SER A 134 2.25 -8.20 19.23
CA SER A 134 2.07 -7.69 20.59
C SER A 134 0.66 -7.18 20.87
N GLN A 135 -0.13 -6.90 19.83
CA GLN A 135 -1.49 -6.36 19.96
C GLN A 135 -2.61 -7.41 19.87
N THR A 136 -2.30 -8.61 19.42
CA THR A 136 -3.30 -9.68 19.15
C THR A 136 -4.07 -10.16 20.40
N ASN A 137 -3.64 -9.78 21.61
CA ASN A 137 -4.28 -10.20 22.87
C ASN A 137 -4.80 -9.03 23.73
N LYS A 138 -5.02 -7.84 23.16
CA LYS A 138 -5.64 -6.75 23.93
C LYS A 138 -7.13 -7.05 24.08
N ALA A 139 -7.48 -7.60 25.24
CA ALA A 139 -8.87 -7.89 25.60
C ALA A 139 -9.72 -6.60 25.64
N LYS A 140 -11.00 -6.73 25.36
CA LYS A 140 -12.02 -5.65 25.49
C LYS A 140 -12.10 -5.07 26.90
N GLU A 141 -11.45 -5.71 27.88
CA GLU A 141 -11.49 -5.36 29.31
C GLU A 141 -11.09 -3.91 29.59
N HIS A 142 -10.20 -3.33 28.78
CA HIS A 142 -9.78 -1.94 28.95
C HIS A 142 -10.53 -0.93 28.05
N LEU A 143 -11.47 -1.41 27.24
CA LEU A 143 -12.17 -0.55 26.28
C LEU A 143 -13.06 0.46 26.99
N TYR A 144 -13.74 0.05 28.06
CA TYR A 144 -14.58 0.92 28.87
C TYR A 144 -13.76 2.02 29.54
N ASP A 145 -12.64 1.65 30.19
CA ASP A 145 -11.75 2.61 30.84
C ASP A 145 -11.18 3.62 29.86
N TYR A 146 -10.82 3.17 28.67
CA TYR A 146 -10.36 4.03 27.56
C TYR A 146 -11.44 5.04 27.15
N PHE A 147 -12.70 4.61 27.01
CA PHE A 147 -13.81 5.50 26.64
C PHE A 147 -14.12 6.52 27.75
N VAL A 148 -13.99 6.12 29.02
CA VAL A 148 -14.14 7.01 30.17
C VAL A 148 -13.05 8.09 30.18
N GLU A 149 -11.79 7.68 30.06
CA GLU A 149 -10.63 8.58 30.05
C GLU A 149 -10.72 9.62 28.92
N HIS A 150 -11.14 9.19 27.73
CA HIS A 150 -11.27 10.03 26.53
C HIS A 150 -12.63 10.69 26.38
N LYS A 151 -13.53 10.58 27.38
CA LYS A 151 -14.90 11.19 27.40
C LYS A 151 -15.74 10.82 26.16
N MET A 152 -15.62 9.59 25.70
CA MET A 152 -16.34 9.06 24.53
C MET A 152 -17.72 8.51 24.92
N ASN A 153 -18.63 9.36 25.43
CA ASN A 153 -19.89 8.95 26.01
C ASN A 153 -20.76 8.07 25.08
N GLN A 154 -20.84 8.42 23.79
CA GLN A 154 -21.61 7.64 22.80
C GLN A 154 -21.03 6.23 22.58
N MET A 155 -19.71 6.06 22.70
CA MET A 155 -19.07 4.75 22.60
C MET A 155 -19.32 3.90 23.86
N MET A 156 -19.37 4.54 25.02
CA MET A 156 -19.72 3.84 26.27
C MET A 156 -21.15 3.29 26.26
N GLU A 157 -22.12 4.06 25.68
CA GLU A 157 -23.51 3.64 25.57
C GLU A 157 -23.68 2.43 24.62
N ASN A 158 -22.78 2.25 23.68
CA ASN A 158 -22.83 1.19 22.67
C ASN A 158 -21.65 0.21 22.81
N ILE A 159 -21.12 0.03 24.03
CA ILE A 159 -19.91 -0.79 24.25
C ILE A 159 -20.11 -2.27 23.85
N GLU A 160 -21.34 -2.75 23.84
CA GLU A 160 -21.69 -4.11 23.43
C GLU A 160 -21.50 -4.34 21.92
N ASP A 161 -21.44 -3.26 21.12
CA ASP A 161 -21.23 -3.32 19.66
C ASP A 161 -19.78 -3.58 19.29
N PHE A 162 -18.85 -3.55 20.25
CA PHE A 162 -17.40 -3.79 20.09
C PHE A 162 -17.02 -5.15 20.67
#